data_272cfddfea55a92055742a6e2cd88c64
#
_entry.id   272cfddfea55a92055742a6e2cd88c64
#
_cell.length_a   1.000
_cell.length_b   1.000
_cell.length_c   1.000
_cell.angle_alpha   90.00
_cell.angle_beta   90.00
_cell.angle_gamma   90.00
#
_symmetry.space_group_name_H-M   'P 1'
#
loop_
_entity.id
_entity.type
_entity.pdbx_description
1 polymer ?
#
loop_
_entity_poly.entity_id
_entity_poly.type
_entity_poly.pdbx_seq_one_letter_code
_entity_poly.pdbx_strand_id
1 'polypeptide(L)'
;MFDFAVVRDPKNQAWLRFTDCRDFKHATRHEDVVRVIDEVERDARERGLHAVGYVSYEAGHAFDSKFEPQSIDMPLVAFGLFAHVESVSDASQLKGLAERSVDRQSPDDGHDWVLSESQISFETKVEKIREHIAAGEVYQINLTSRLASARRIDFNDFLRLAQDMPYATFLEGDEFSVVSASPELFFSRTDGQVVSKPMKGT
;
A
#
# COMPACT_ATOMS: atom_id res chain seq x y z
N MET A 1 11.98 -2.53 -10.11
CA MET A 1 11.80 -3.82 -9.37
C MET A 1 11.76 -3.52 -7.88
N PHE A 2 11.20 -4.41 -7.04
CA PHE A 2 11.36 -4.24 -5.58
C PHE A 2 12.67 -4.87 -5.11
N ASP A 3 13.44 -4.13 -4.31
CA ASP A 3 14.70 -4.60 -3.73
C ASP A 3 14.45 -5.48 -2.52
N PHE A 4 13.53 -5.04 -1.66
CA PHE A 4 13.05 -5.77 -0.50
C PHE A 4 11.65 -5.33 -0.09
N ALA A 5 11.02 -6.14 0.76
CA ALA A 5 9.78 -5.77 1.43
C ALA A 5 9.86 -6.12 2.92
N VAL A 6 9.16 -5.32 3.73
CA VAL A 6 8.98 -5.58 5.18
C VAL A 6 7.50 -5.46 5.49
N VAL A 7 6.96 -6.49 6.14
CA VAL A 7 5.53 -6.57 6.49
C VAL A 7 5.40 -6.93 7.98
N ARG A 8 4.53 -6.23 8.69
CA ARG A 8 4.21 -6.58 10.08
C ARG A 8 3.35 -7.83 10.12
N ASP A 9 3.73 -8.82 10.91
CA ASP A 9 2.92 -9.99 11.24
C ASP A 9 2.32 -9.81 12.63
N PRO A 10 1.04 -9.39 12.74
CA PRO A 10 0.41 -9.14 14.03
C PRO A 10 0.15 -10.42 14.82
N LYS A 11 0.07 -11.58 14.16
CA LYS A 11 -0.18 -12.87 14.81
C LYS A 11 1.00 -13.32 15.65
N ASN A 12 2.20 -13.13 15.11
CA ASN A 12 3.46 -13.51 15.77
C ASN A 12 4.17 -12.31 16.41
N GLN A 13 3.60 -11.10 16.32
CA GLN A 13 4.21 -9.83 16.78
C GLN A 13 5.62 -9.61 16.20
N ALA A 14 5.83 -10.09 14.98
CA ALA A 14 7.11 -10.08 14.29
C ALA A 14 7.05 -9.22 13.03
N TRP A 15 8.21 -8.99 12.44
CA TRP A 15 8.37 -8.43 11.11
C TRP A 15 8.80 -9.53 10.16
N LEU A 16 8.18 -9.60 8.99
CA LEU A 16 8.59 -10.46 7.91
C LEU A 16 9.41 -9.63 6.93
N ARG A 17 10.67 -10.00 6.75
CA ARG A 17 11.58 -9.41 5.79
C ARG A 17 11.69 -10.30 4.57
N PHE A 18 11.35 -9.77 3.40
CA PHE A 18 11.43 -10.43 2.11
C PHE A 18 12.60 -9.89 1.32
N THR A 19 13.45 -10.78 0.81
CA THR A 19 14.64 -10.44 0.04
C THR A 19 14.82 -11.40 -1.14
N ASP A 20 15.76 -11.07 -2.03
CA ASP A 20 16.03 -11.84 -3.24
C ASP A 20 14.78 -11.90 -4.16
N CYS A 21 14.40 -10.72 -4.68
CA CYS A 21 13.30 -10.59 -5.63
C CYS A 21 13.69 -11.25 -6.96
N ARG A 22 13.06 -12.36 -7.29
CA ARG A 22 13.31 -13.18 -8.49
C ARG A 22 12.50 -12.75 -9.69
N ASP A 23 11.41 -12.02 -9.45
CA ASP A 23 10.53 -11.57 -10.51
C ASP A 23 9.72 -10.36 -10.03
N PHE A 24 9.31 -9.51 -10.97
CA PHE A 24 8.47 -8.35 -10.69
C PHE A 24 7.34 -8.27 -11.71
N LYS A 25 6.12 -8.38 -11.24
CA LYS A 25 4.90 -8.32 -12.03
C LYS A 25 4.17 -7.02 -11.78
N HIS A 26 3.79 -6.32 -12.83
CA HIS A 26 3.03 -5.08 -12.67
C HIS A 26 2.06 -4.85 -13.83
N ALA A 27 1.04 -4.05 -13.58
CA ALA A 27 0.10 -3.56 -14.58
C ALA A 27 -0.08 -2.05 -14.44
N THR A 28 -0.01 -1.34 -15.56
CA THR A 28 -0.32 0.10 -15.67
C THR A 28 -1.65 0.37 -16.36
N ARG A 29 -2.24 -0.65 -16.98
CA ARG A 29 -3.51 -0.60 -17.71
C ARG A 29 -4.54 -1.46 -17.00
N HIS A 30 -5.79 -0.98 -16.92
CA HIS A 30 -6.87 -1.70 -16.23
C HIS A 30 -7.14 -3.09 -16.81
N GLU A 31 -7.05 -3.26 -18.12
CA GLU A 31 -7.25 -4.54 -18.81
C GLU A 31 -6.23 -5.61 -18.44
N ASP A 32 -5.06 -5.22 -17.95
CA ASP A 32 -3.99 -6.14 -17.56
C ASP A 32 -4.03 -6.53 -16.08
N VAL A 33 -4.78 -5.82 -15.24
CA VAL A 33 -4.76 -5.97 -13.78
C VAL A 33 -5.08 -7.40 -13.34
N VAL A 34 -6.21 -7.95 -13.78
CA VAL A 34 -6.65 -9.29 -13.37
C VAL A 34 -5.66 -10.34 -13.85
N ARG A 35 -5.23 -10.25 -15.11
CA ARG A 35 -4.24 -11.18 -15.69
C ARG A 35 -2.93 -11.16 -14.88
N VAL A 36 -2.43 -10.00 -14.51
CA VAL A 36 -1.19 -9.89 -13.73
C VAL A 36 -1.35 -10.49 -12.33
N ILE A 37 -2.49 -10.29 -11.67
CA ILE A 37 -2.77 -10.92 -10.36
C ILE A 37 -2.78 -12.45 -10.48
N ASP A 38 -3.43 -13.00 -11.51
CA ASP A 38 -3.46 -14.46 -11.76
C ASP A 38 -2.05 -15.01 -12.04
N GLU A 39 -1.23 -14.26 -12.81
CA GLU A 39 0.16 -14.62 -13.05
C GLU A 39 0.99 -14.63 -11.76
N VAL A 40 0.81 -13.64 -10.88
CA VAL A 40 1.46 -13.55 -9.57
C VAL A 40 1.12 -14.78 -8.72
N GLU A 41 -0.17 -15.13 -8.62
CA GLU A 41 -0.60 -16.27 -7.81
C GLU A 41 -0.04 -17.60 -8.36
N ARG A 42 -0.11 -17.79 -9.68
CA ARG A 42 0.42 -18.98 -10.35
C ARG A 42 1.93 -19.10 -10.14
N ASP A 43 2.69 -18.07 -10.51
CA ASP A 43 4.15 -18.10 -10.49
C ASP A 43 4.71 -18.23 -9.07
N ALA A 44 4.08 -17.57 -8.10
CA ALA A 44 4.43 -17.73 -6.69
C ALA A 44 4.25 -19.18 -6.22
N ARG A 45 3.12 -19.80 -6.58
CA ARG A 45 2.82 -21.20 -6.21
C ARG A 45 3.75 -22.20 -6.90
N GLU A 46 3.92 -22.08 -8.21
CA GLU A 46 4.71 -23.05 -9.01
C GLU A 46 6.20 -22.98 -8.68
N ARG A 47 6.71 -21.79 -8.37
CA ARG A 47 8.14 -21.55 -8.08
C ARG A 47 8.48 -21.55 -6.60
N GLY A 48 7.48 -21.71 -5.71
CA GLY A 48 7.67 -21.66 -4.25
C GLY A 48 8.16 -20.28 -3.74
N LEU A 49 7.68 -19.19 -4.38
CA LEU A 49 8.08 -17.82 -4.04
C LEU A 49 7.02 -17.13 -3.19
N HIS A 50 7.43 -16.08 -2.50
CA HIS A 50 6.58 -15.22 -1.70
C HIS A 50 6.21 -13.97 -2.50
N ALA A 51 4.93 -13.76 -2.78
CA ALA A 51 4.43 -12.57 -3.45
C ALA A 51 4.14 -11.47 -2.42
N VAL A 52 4.78 -10.32 -2.56
CA VAL A 52 4.51 -9.12 -1.74
C VAL A 52 4.37 -7.92 -2.66
N GLY A 53 3.30 -7.14 -2.48
CA GLY A 53 3.02 -6.02 -3.35
C GLY A 53 1.73 -5.31 -2.98
N TYR A 54 1.13 -4.63 -3.95
CA TYR A 54 -0.10 -3.89 -3.76
C TYR A 54 -1.00 -3.94 -4.99
N VAL A 55 -2.28 -3.68 -4.76
CA VAL A 55 -3.29 -3.32 -5.75
C VAL A 55 -3.77 -1.92 -5.39
N SER A 56 -3.65 -0.95 -6.29
CA SER A 56 -4.06 0.42 -6.01
C SER A 56 -5.59 0.55 -5.98
N TYR A 57 -6.08 1.61 -5.35
CA TYR A 57 -7.50 1.94 -5.36
C TYR A 57 -8.02 2.16 -6.79
N GLU A 58 -7.21 2.78 -7.64
CA GLU A 58 -7.53 3.10 -9.03
C GLU A 58 -7.66 1.83 -9.90
N ALA A 59 -7.12 0.69 -9.47
CA ALA A 59 -7.33 -0.59 -10.14
C ALA A 59 -8.79 -1.08 -10.05
N GLY A 60 -9.64 -0.46 -9.23
CA GLY A 60 -11.02 -0.85 -9.01
C GLY A 60 -11.86 -1.01 -10.30
N HIS A 61 -11.61 -0.18 -11.33
CA HIS A 61 -12.26 -0.30 -12.63
C HIS A 61 -12.05 -1.66 -13.31
N ALA A 62 -10.91 -2.31 -13.07
CA ALA A 62 -10.64 -3.64 -13.63
C ALA A 62 -11.54 -4.74 -13.06
N PHE A 63 -12.13 -4.52 -11.88
CA PHE A 63 -13.01 -5.47 -11.19
C PHE A 63 -14.49 -5.13 -11.34
N ASP A 64 -14.82 -3.83 -11.45
CA ASP A 64 -16.18 -3.36 -11.66
C ASP A 64 -16.16 -2.11 -12.55
N SER A 65 -16.78 -2.20 -13.73
CA SER A 65 -16.87 -1.12 -14.71
C SER A 65 -17.69 0.09 -14.23
N LYS A 66 -18.38 0.01 -13.10
CA LYS A 66 -19.03 1.16 -12.47
C LYS A 66 -18.06 2.16 -11.86
N PHE A 67 -16.84 1.71 -11.53
CA PHE A 67 -15.80 2.64 -11.12
C PHE A 67 -15.24 3.37 -12.33
N GLU A 68 -15.16 4.70 -12.24
CA GLU A 68 -14.50 5.49 -13.27
C GLU A 68 -13.02 5.16 -13.37
N PRO A 69 -12.48 4.91 -14.58
CA PRO A 69 -11.06 4.65 -14.75
C PRO A 69 -10.25 5.89 -14.40
N GLN A 70 -9.29 5.72 -13.49
CA GLN A 70 -8.39 6.78 -13.07
C GLN A 70 -6.95 6.40 -13.41
N SER A 71 -6.14 7.41 -13.76
CA SER A 71 -4.71 7.26 -13.97
C SER A 71 -3.94 7.70 -12.73
N ILE A 72 -2.85 7.01 -12.46
CA ILE A 72 -1.86 7.36 -11.43
C ILE A 72 -0.46 7.23 -12.01
N ASP A 73 0.50 7.94 -11.43
CA ASP A 73 1.90 7.95 -11.88
C ASP A 73 2.70 6.69 -11.46
N MET A 74 2.00 5.69 -10.93
CA MET A 74 2.57 4.41 -10.51
C MET A 74 1.73 3.25 -11.04
N PRO A 75 2.23 2.01 -11.06
CA PRO A 75 1.45 0.86 -11.50
C PRO A 75 0.16 0.68 -10.72
N LEU A 76 -0.92 0.28 -11.41
CA LEU A 76 -2.20 -0.10 -10.78
C LEU A 76 -2.05 -1.33 -9.88
N VAL A 77 -1.13 -2.22 -10.26
CA VAL A 77 -0.77 -3.44 -9.52
C VAL A 77 0.73 -3.61 -9.62
N ALA A 78 1.40 -3.93 -8.52
CA ALA A 78 2.81 -4.29 -8.52
C ALA A 78 3.12 -5.30 -7.42
N PHE A 79 3.77 -6.42 -7.80
CA PHE A 79 4.20 -7.48 -6.90
C PHE A 79 5.64 -7.90 -7.18
N GLY A 80 6.45 -7.99 -6.12
CA GLY A 80 7.71 -8.70 -6.11
C GLY A 80 7.50 -10.17 -5.72
N LEU A 81 8.17 -11.08 -6.41
CA LEU A 81 8.22 -12.49 -6.08
C LEU A 81 9.58 -12.80 -5.42
N PHE A 82 9.57 -13.01 -4.12
CA PHE A 82 10.78 -13.13 -3.30
C PHE A 82 11.10 -14.58 -2.97
N ALA A 83 12.39 -14.94 -3.06
CA ALA A 83 12.85 -16.29 -2.71
C ALA A 83 13.04 -16.50 -1.21
N HIS A 84 13.30 -15.43 -0.46
CA HIS A 84 13.60 -15.54 0.98
C HIS A 84 12.65 -14.69 1.82
N VAL A 85 12.16 -15.29 2.90
CA VAL A 85 11.43 -14.61 3.97
C VAL A 85 12.10 -14.96 5.30
N GLU A 86 12.32 -13.95 6.11
CA GLU A 86 12.87 -14.08 7.47
C GLU A 86 11.92 -13.40 8.46
N SER A 87 11.67 -14.09 9.58
CA SER A 87 10.91 -13.53 10.69
C SER A 87 11.86 -12.88 11.71
N VAL A 88 11.64 -11.61 11.99
CA VAL A 88 12.46 -10.78 12.86
C VAL A 88 11.58 -10.23 13.99
N SER A 89 11.95 -10.53 15.23
CA SER A 89 11.17 -10.11 16.41
C SER A 89 11.44 -8.66 16.83
N ASP A 90 12.60 -8.11 16.51
CA ASP A 90 13.02 -6.76 16.89
C ASP A 90 13.27 -5.89 15.65
N ALA A 91 12.57 -4.77 15.55
CA ALA A 91 12.75 -3.79 14.47
C ALA A 91 14.19 -3.26 14.37
N SER A 92 14.98 -3.31 15.46
CA SER A 92 16.40 -2.92 15.43
C SER A 92 17.24 -3.78 14.46
N GLN A 93 16.85 -5.03 14.26
CA GLN A 93 17.51 -5.96 13.33
C GLN A 93 17.23 -5.61 11.86
N LEU A 94 16.23 -4.77 11.60
CA LEU A 94 15.90 -4.26 10.26
C LEU A 94 16.71 -3.01 9.88
N LYS A 95 17.42 -2.37 10.82
CA LYS A 95 18.14 -1.11 10.59
C LYS A 95 19.20 -1.19 9.49
N GLY A 96 19.80 -2.36 9.27
CA GLY A 96 20.75 -2.57 8.16
C GLY A 96 20.14 -2.45 6.76
N LEU A 97 18.80 -2.47 6.65
CA LEU A 97 18.11 -2.19 5.39
C LEU A 97 18.03 -0.68 5.09
N ALA A 98 18.06 0.16 6.13
CA ALA A 98 18.05 1.61 5.99
C ALA A 98 19.26 2.15 5.23
N GLU A 99 20.44 1.51 5.38
CA GLU A 99 21.66 1.91 4.70
C GLU A 99 21.61 1.74 3.18
N ARG A 100 20.74 0.85 2.69
CA ARG A 100 20.51 0.66 1.25
C ARG A 100 19.57 1.73 0.63
N SER A 101 18.72 2.34 1.45
CA SER A 101 17.79 3.41 1.02
C SER A 101 18.37 4.82 1.15
N VAL A 102 19.53 4.99 1.80
CA VAL A 102 20.10 6.30 2.21
C VAL A 102 20.73 7.10 1.06
N ASP A 103 21.01 6.51 -0.09
CA ASP A 103 21.66 7.23 -1.21
C ASP A 103 20.72 8.21 -1.97
N ARG A 104 19.50 8.40 -1.45
CA ARG A 104 18.53 9.35 -2.00
C ARG A 104 18.24 10.46 -0.99
N GLN A 105 19.23 11.31 -0.75
CA GLN A 105 19.10 12.47 0.12
C GLN A 105 17.86 13.29 -0.23
N SER A 106 16.90 13.29 0.73
CA SER A 106 15.84 14.29 0.71
C SER A 106 16.42 15.61 1.23
N PRO A 107 16.33 16.71 0.48
CA PRO A 107 16.72 17.98 1.03
C PRO A 107 15.71 18.39 2.10
N ASP A 108 16.25 18.64 3.28
CA ASP A 108 15.76 19.52 4.32
C ASP A 108 14.54 19.14 5.19
N ASP A 109 14.61 19.69 6.41
CA ASP A 109 13.87 19.53 7.64
C ASP A 109 12.44 20.13 7.65
N GLY A 110 11.95 20.65 6.54
CA GLY A 110 10.63 21.27 6.44
C GLY A 110 9.57 20.28 5.92
N HIS A 111 8.59 19.96 6.76
CA HIS A 111 7.42 19.18 6.36
C HIS A 111 6.36 20.09 5.70
N ASP A 112 6.65 20.62 4.54
CA ASP A 112 5.66 21.35 3.76
C ASP A 112 4.71 20.36 3.06
N TRP A 113 3.75 19.85 3.82
CA TRP A 113 2.65 19.07 3.28
C TRP A 113 1.66 19.99 2.58
N VAL A 114 1.43 19.76 1.31
CA VAL A 114 0.49 20.51 0.49
C VAL A 114 -0.72 19.65 0.19
N LEU A 115 -1.92 20.16 0.51
CA LEU A 115 -3.17 19.53 0.12
C LEU A 115 -3.33 19.57 -1.40
N SER A 116 -3.81 18.46 -1.98
CA SER A 116 -4.06 18.32 -3.42
C SER A 116 -5.22 19.19 -3.92
N GLU A 117 -5.99 19.79 -3.01
CA GLU A 117 -7.13 20.62 -3.35
C GLU A 117 -7.26 21.86 -2.44
N SER A 118 -7.93 22.89 -2.95
CA SER A 118 -8.22 24.10 -2.18
C SER A 118 -9.34 23.87 -1.17
N GLN A 119 -9.39 24.72 -0.13
CA GLN A 119 -10.48 24.74 0.84
C GLN A 119 -11.87 24.87 0.15
N ILE A 120 -11.99 25.77 -0.83
CA ILE A 120 -13.26 25.99 -1.56
C ILE A 120 -13.70 24.72 -2.30
N SER A 121 -12.76 24.00 -2.93
CA SER A 121 -13.05 22.71 -3.60
C SER A 121 -13.53 21.68 -2.59
N PHE A 122 -12.86 21.55 -1.46
CA PHE A 122 -13.25 20.63 -0.40
C PHE A 122 -14.65 20.94 0.15
N GLU A 123 -14.92 22.20 0.51
CA GLU A 123 -16.23 22.65 1.02
C GLU A 123 -17.35 22.37 0.00
N THR A 124 -17.10 22.62 -1.31
CA THR A 124 -18.07 22.33 -2.37
C THR A 124 -18.40 20.84 -2.44
N LYS A 125 -17.40 19.97 -2.28
CA LYS A 125 -17.62 18.51 -2.24
C LYS A 125 -18.43 18.09 -1.02
N VAL A 126 -18.14 18.68 0.15
CA VAL A 126 -18.89 18.41 1.38
C VAL A 126 -20.37 18.79 1.21
N GLU A 127 -20.68 19.97 0.64
CA GLU A 127 -22.07 20.35 0.40
C GLU A 127 -22.79 19.39 -0.57
N LYS A 128 -22.16 18.96 -1.66
CA LYS A 128 -22.72 17.94 -2.56
C LYS A 128 -23.02 16.62 -1.84
N ILE A 129 -22.09 16.16 -0.97
CA ILE A 129 -22.31 14.96 -0.17
C ILE A 129 -23.53 15.12 0.75
N ARG A 130 -23.68 16.27 1.38
CA ARG A 130 -24.84 16.55 2.23
C ARG A 130 -26.15 16.55 1.45
N GLU A 131 -26.16 17.08 0.21
CA GLU A 131 -27.30 17.01 -0.70
C GLU A 131 -27.69 15.57 -1.03
N HIS A 132 -26.72 14.71 -1.38
CA HIS A 132 -26.96 13.29 -1.68
C HIS A 132 -27.48 12.52 -0.45
N ILE A 133 -26.98 12.83 0.75
CA ILE A 133 -27.48 12.24 2.01
C ILE A 133 -28.92 12.71 2.27
N ALA A 134 -29.21 14.01 2.10
CA ALA A 134 -30.56 14.56 2.29
C ALA A 134 -31.57 14.01 1.30
N ALA A 135 -31.15 13.72 0.05
CA ALA A 135 -31.97 13.07 -0.96
C ALA A 135 -32.20 11.56 -0.69
N GLY A 136 -31.50 10.97 0.28
CA GLY A 136 -31.59 9.54 0.59
C GLY A 136 -30.88 8.63 -0.43
N GLU A 137 -30.02 9.19 -1.28
CA GLU A 137 -29.26 8.44 -2.28
C GLU A 137 -28.12 7.64 -1.63
N VAL A 138 -27.52 8.19 -0.57
CA VAL A 138 -26.48 7.56 0.24
C VAL A 138 -26.70 7.91 1.71
N TYR A 139 -26.19 7.10 2.62
CA TYR A 139 -26.24 7.40 4.06
C TYR A 139 -24.88 7.89 4.61
N GLN A 140 -23.80 7.59 3.89
CA GLN A 140 -22.43 7.97 4.26
C GLN A 140 -21.54 8.00 3.01
N ILE A 141 -20.60 8.95 2.97
CA ILE A 141 -19.51 9.01 1.99
C ILE A 141 -18.23 9.38 2.74
N ASN A 142 -17.14 8.66 2.47
CA ASN A 142 -15.81 9.03 2.93
C ASN A 142 -15.14 9.93 1.89
N LEU A 143 -15.01 11.22 2.22
CA LEU A 143 -14.26 12.17 1.39
C LEU A 143 -12.78 12.12 1.75
N THR A 144 -11.94 11.88 0.76
CA THR A 144 -10.49 11.81 0.93
C THR A 144 -9.78 12.91 0.15
N SER A 145 -8.68 13.40 0.69
CA SER A 145 -7.76 14.33 0.03
C SER A 145 -6.35 13.80 0.15
N ARG A 146 -5.50 14.15 -0.83
CA ARG A 146 -4.09 13.78 -0.83
C ARG A 146 -3.25 14.91 -0.24
N LEU A 147 -2.24 14.52 0.52
CA LEU A 147 -1.16 15.39 0.94
C LEU A 147 0.09 15.05 0.13
N ALA A 148 0.72 16.03 -0.48
CA ALA A 148 1.98 15.87 -1.18
C ALA A 148 3.10 16.59 -0.40
N SER A 149 4.30 16.01 -0.41
CA SER A 149 5.51 16.61 0.13
C SER A 149 6.67 16.31 -0.81
N ALA A 150 7.61 17.25 -0.90
CA ALA A 150 8.87 17.01 -1.60
C ALA A 150 9.79 16.01 -0.86
N ARG A 151 9.57 15.84 0.44
CA ARG A 151 10.31 14.88 1.25
C ARG A 151 9.82 13.46 1.00
N ARG A 152 10.76 12.54 0.78
CA ARG A 152 10.47 11.09 0.80
C ARG A 152 10.44 10.59 2.23
N ILE A 153 9.55 9.64 2.50
CA ILE A 153 9.56 8.85 3.73
C ILE A 153 10.59 7.75 3.53
N ASP A 154 11.62 7.74 4.37
CA ASP A 154 12.63 6.69 4.36
C ASP A 154 12.23 5.50 5.26
N PHE A 155 13.08 4.45 5.27
CA PHE A 155 12.82 3.26 6.07
C PHE A 155 12.85 3.53 7.58
N ASN A 156 13.64 4.49 8.07
CA ASN A 156 13.65 4.87 9.49
C ASN A 156 12.39 5.63 9.87
N ASP A 157 11.90 6.51 8.99
CA ASP A 157 10.60 7.16 9.15
C ASP A 157 9.47 6.12 9.22
N PHE A 158 9.50 5.13 8.32
CA PHE A 158 8.56 4.02 8.35
C PHE A 158 8.58 3.29 9.69
N LEU A 159 9.75 2.89 10.19
CA LEU A 159 9.85 2.18 11.47
C LEU A 159 9.26 2.98 12.65
N ARG A 160 9.38 4.31 12.62
CA ARG A 160 8.76 5.19 13.64
C ARG A 160 7.25 5.24 13.50
N LEU A 161 6.74 5.40 12.27
CA LEU A 161 5.30 5.47 11.98
C LEU A 161 4.58 4.14 12.22
N ALA A 162 5.28 3.04 11.98
CA ALA A 162 4.73 1.69 12.00
C ALA A 162 4.80 1.00 13.36
N GLN A 163 5.36 1.65 14.39
CA GLN A 163 5.67 1.02 15.68
C GLN A 163 4.46 0.29 16.28
N ASP A 164 3.29 0.92 16.26
CA ASP A 164 2.04 0.39 16.83
C ASP A 164 1.04 -0.08 15.76
N MET A 165 1.46 -0.13 14.48
CA MET A 165 0.58 -0.47 13.37
C MET A 165 0.63 -1.97 13.05
N PRO A 166 -0.47 -2.72 13.29
CA PRO A 166 -0.45 -4.19 13.18
C PRO A 166 -0.30 -4.70 11.74
N TYR A 167 -0.59 -3.89 10.73
CA TYR A 167 -0.52 -4.26 9.32
C TYR A 167 0.39 -3.32 8.52
N ALA A 168 1.45 -2.85 9.16
CA ALA A 168 2.41 -1.98 8.52
C ALA A 168 3.19 -2.73 7.42
N THR A 169 3.44 -2.02 6.32
CA THR A 169 4.16 -2.56 5.16
C THR A 169 5.09 -1.52 4.56
N PHE A 170 6.29 -1.93 4.21
CA PHE A 170 7.25 -1.16 3.44
C PHE A 170 7.69 -1.96 2.22
N LEU A 171 7.58 -1.37 1.04
CA LEU A 171 8.09 -1.92 -0.21
C LEU A 171 9.12 -0.95 -0.75
N GLU A 172 10.36 -1.39 -0.91
CA GLU A 172 11.43 -0.58 -1.51
C GLU A 172 11.69 -1.03 -2.94
N GLY A 173 11.70 -0.08 -3.86
CA GLY A 173 12.00 -0.34 -5.25
C GLY A 173 12.81 0.78 -5.89
N ASP A 174 13.34 0.51 -7.09
CA ASP A 174 14.23 1.42 -7.84
C ASP A 174 13.58 2.78 -8.14
N GLU A 175 12.31 2.77 -8.53
CA GLU A 175 11.60 3.96 -9.00
C GLU A 175 10.75 4.60 -7.91
N PHE A 176 10.14 3.80 -7.05
CA PHE A 176 9.26 4.25 -5.99
C PHE A 176 9.29 3.30 -4.80
N SER A 177 8.88 3.81 -3.64
CA SER A 177 8.64 3.02 -2.43
C SER A 177 7.19 3.17 -1.99
N VAL A 178 6.64 2.13 -1.37
CA VAL A 178 5.29 2.16 -0.78
C VAL A 178 5.43 2.00 0.72
N VAL A 179 4.83 2.95 1.45
CA VAL A 179 4.80 2.97 2.91
C VAL A 179 3.35 2.91 3.36
N SER A 180 3.01 1.90 4.12
CA SER A 180 1.68 1.74 4.71
C SER A 180 1.78 1.54 6.22
N ALA A 181 1.14 2.41 6.99
CA ALA A 181 0.97 2.27 8.44
C ALA A 181 -0.49 1.93 8.74
N SER A 182 -0.95 0.78 8.28
CA SER A 182 -2.37 0.38 8.38
C SER A 182 -2.70 -0.21 9.76
N PRO A 183 -3.77 0.28 10.41
CA PRO A 183 -4.29 -0.30 11.65
C PRO A 183 -5.24 -1.48 11.40
N GLU A 184 -5.69 -1.69 10.15
CA GLU A 184 -6.83 -2.56 9.83
C GLU A 184 -6.46 -3.69 8.89
N LEU A 185 -7.01 -4.89 9.16
CA LEU A 185 -6.95 -6.03 8.26
C LEU A 185 -8.04 -5.91 7.20
N PHE A 186 -7.64 -5.72 5.95
CA PHE A 186 -8.58 -5.81 4.83
C PHE A 186 -9.20 -7.22 4.76
N PHE A 187 -8.38 -8.23 4.54
CA PHE A 187 -8.77 -9.63 4.71
C PHE A 187 -7.53 -10.53 4.84
N SER A 188 -7.73 -11.72 5.40
CA SER A 188 -6.78 -12.82 5.33
C SER A 188 -7.48 -14.09 4.85
N ARG A 189 -6.75 -14.94 4.12
CA ARG A 189 -7.24 -16.25 3.68
C ARG A 189 -6.25 -17.32 4.12
N THR A 190 -6.70 -18.29 4.88
CA THR A 190 -5.91 -19.45 5.34
C THR A 190 -6.80 -20.68 5.32
N ASP A 191 -6.32 -21.77 4.70
CA ASP A 191 -7.03 -23.05 4.63
C ASP A 191 -8.48 -22.93 4.11
N GLY A 192 -8.69 -22.06 3.13
CA GLY A 192 -10.00 -21.81 2.53
C GLY A 192 -10.92 -20.90 3.34
N GLN A 193 -10.54 -20.50 4.55
CA GLN A 193 -11.28 -19.53 5.36
C GLN A 193 -10.83 -18.11 5.04
N VAL A 194 -11.78 -17.20 4.87
CA VAL A 194 -11.54 -15.77 4.70
C VAL A 194 -11.98 -15.04 5.97
N VAL A 195 -11.10 -14.22 6.51
CA VAL A 195 -11.35 -13.38 7.69
C VAL A 195 -11.14 -11.92 7.32
N SER A 196 -12.12 -11.08 7.58
CA SER A 196 -12.03 -9.63 7.54
C SER A 196 -12.29 -9.08 8.95
N LYS A 197 -11.57 -8.01 9.32
CA LYS A 197 -11.71 -7.34 10.62
C LYS A 197 -11.93 -5.85 10.41
N PRO A 198 -13.10 -5.44 9.90
CA PRO A 198 -13.35 -4.04 9.65
C PRO A 198 -13.37 -3.26 10.96
N MET A 199 -12.65 -2.14 10.99
CA MET A 199 -12.73 -1.19 12.08
C MET A 199 -13.99 -0.35 11.90
N LYS A 200 -14.78 -0.24 12.97
CA LYS A 200 -15.88 0.70 13.01
C LYS A 200 -15.35 2.01 13.58
N GLY A 201 -15.39 3.07 12.86
CA GLY A 201 -14.76 4.30 13.31
C GLY A 201 -15.30 5.59 12.73
N THR A 202 -16.38 5.52 12.03
CA THR A 202 -17.07 6.72 11.52
C THR A 202 -18.50 6.68 11.92
#